data_cafda024eb57e779f5136135923af96d
#
_entry.id   cafda024eb57e779f5136135923af96d
#
_cell.length_a   1.000
_cell.length_b   1.000
_cell.length_c   1.000
_cell.angle_alpha   90.00
_cell.angle_beta   90.00
_cell.angle_gamma   90.00
#
_symmetry.space_group_name_H-M   'P 1'
#
loop_
_entity.id
_entity.type
_entity.pdbx_description
1 polymer ?
#
loop_
_entity_poly.entity_id
_entity_poly.type
_entity_poly.pdbx_seq_one_letter_code
_entity_poly.pdbx_strand_id
1 'polypeptide(L)'
;FDKACKVVQIDIDATEFDKHRNTDVNLLCDAKKGVSALIEGLYGYKDMHADWNKTYSEYRKRCKCKTDIDLKPIVPQKIIYEINRLIDKNDDMIVTTDVGQNQMWAMHYLHVHRPRQFLSSGSFGTMGFGLPSAIGAKAAKPDNTVITITGDGGFQMVQQELATSVAEDLPVI
;
A
#
# COMPACT_ATOMS: atom_id res chain seq x y z
N PHE A 1 2.40 21.99 -0.70
CA PHE A 1 3.83 22.31 -0.52
C PHE A 1 4.00 23.82 -0.44
N ASP A 2 4.86 24.29 0.46
CA ASP A 2 5.29 25.68 0.48
C ASP A 2 5.95 26.04 -0.85
N LYS A 3 5.68 27.23 -1.37
CA LYS A 3 6.27 27.72 -2.63
C LYS A 3 7.80 27.91 -2.52
N ALA A 4 8.31 28.08 -1.30
CA ALA A 4 9.73 28.25 -1.02
C ALA A 4 10.49 26.90 -0.90
N CYS A 5 9.79 25.77 -0.87
CA CYS A 5 10.44 24.47 -0.80
C CYS A 5 11.24 24.16 -2.06
N LYS A 6 12.47 23.71 -1.88
CA LYS A 6 13.27 23.09 -2.93
C LYS A 6 12.72 21.71 -3.26
N VAL A 7 12.69 21.37 -4.54
CA VAL A 7 12.13 20.10 -5.03
C VAL A 7 13.20 19.32 -5.77
N VAL A 8 13.43 18.10 -5.32
CA VAL A 8 14.24 17.10 -6.02
C VAL A 8 13.30 16.05 -6.59
N GLN A 9 13.36 15.81 -7.88
CA GLN A 9 12.59 14.74 -8.52
C GLN A 9 13.51 13.63 -8.99
N ILE A 10 13.15 12.40 -8.70
CA ILE A 10 13.83 11.20 -9.17
C ILE A 10 12.83 10.48 -10.07
N ASP A 11 13.19 10.27 -11.32
CA ASP A 11 12.37 9.55 -12.26
C ASP A 11 13.24 8.79 -13.27
N ILE A 12 12.72 7.69 -13.79
CA ILE A 12 13.34 6.94 -14.88
C ILE A 12 13.00 7.51 -16.26
N ASP A 13 11.95 8.31 -16.33
CA ASP A 13 11.46 8.95 -17.55
C ASP A 13 11.67 10.47 -17.46
N ALA A 14 12.54 10.99 -18.34
CA ALA A 14 12.84 12.41 -18.40
C ALA A 14 11.60 13.28 -18.72
N THR A 15 10.59 12.72 -19.37
CA THR A 15 9.37 13.46 -19.73
C THR A 15 8.45 13.72 -18.54
N GLU A 16 8.70 13.06 -17.40
CA GLU A 16 7.95 13.28 -16.16
C GLU A 16 8.42 14.49 -15.35
N PHE A 17 9.62 15.01 -15.66
CA PHE A 17 10.12 16.19 -14.96
C PHE A 17 9.30 17.44 -15.28
N ASP A 18 9.14 18.28 -14.29
CA ASP A 18 8.47 19.60 -14.38
C ASP A 18 6.99 19.59 -14.82
N LYS A 19 6.37 18.41 -14.94
CA LYS A 19 4.95 18.30 -15.37
C LYS A 19 3.97 19.04 -14.46
N HIS A 20 4.18 18.98 -13.15
CA HIS A 20 3.24 19.54 -12.19
C HIS A 20 3.81 20.73 -11.42
N ARG A 21 5.10 20.78 -11.29
CA ARG A 21 5.85 21.81 -10.60
C ARG A 21 7.29 21.82 -11.09
N ASN A 22 7.84 23.01 -11.28
CA ASN A 22 9.24 23.16 -11.57
C ASN A 22 10.09 22.57 -10.44
N THR A 23 11.07 21.79 -10.80
CA THR A 23 11.99 21.12 -9.90
C THR A 23 13.32 21.85 -9.87
N ASP A 24 13.98 21.86 -8.71
CA ASP A 24 15.30 22.48 -8.55
C ASP A 24 16.42 21.52 -8.99
N VAL A 25 16.20 20.22 -8.83
CA VAL A 25 17.15 19.16 -9.22
C VAL A 25 16.40 17.96 -9.79
N ASN A 26 16.80 17.53 -10.98
CA ASN A 26 16.27 16.36 -11.66
C ASN A 26 17.31 15.23 -11.70
N LEU A 27 16.96 14.08 -11.15
CA LEU A 27 17.78 12.87 -11.17
C LEU A 27 17.14 11.83 -12.11
N LEU A 28 17.62 11.75 -13.34
CA LEU A 28 17.17 10.75 -14.31
C LEU A 28 17.82 9.41 -14.00
N CYS A 29 17.17 8.60 -13.19
CA CYS A 29 17.69 7.29 -12.83
C CYS A 29 16.59 6.41 -12.22
N ASP A 30 16.88 5.10 -12.13
CA ASP A 30 16.11 4.17 -11.34
C ASP A 30 16.02 4.62 -9.87
N ALA A 31 14.85 4.47 -9.25
CA ALA A 31 14.57 4.91 -7.88
C ALA A 31 15.60 4.36 -6.86
N LYS A 32 16.03 3.10 -7.01
CA LYS A 32 17.03 2.49 -6.12
C LYS A 32 18.35 3.22 -6.20
N LYS A 33 18.80 3.57 -7.41
CA LYS A 33 20.04 4.33 -7.60
C LYS A 33 19.93 5.74 -7.03
N GLY A 34 18.81 6.42 -7.28
CA GLY A 34 18.55 7.75 -6.76
C GLY A 34 18.54 7.79 -5.24
N VAL A 35 17.84 6.84 -4.60
CA VAL A 35 17.81 6.72 -3.14
C VAL A 35 19.18 6.40 -2.56
N SER A 36 19.96 5.48 -3.21
CA SER A 36 21.32 5.18 -2.77
C SER A 36 22.22 6.42 -2.81
N ALA A 37 22.16 7.21 -3.88
CA ALA A 37 22.94 8.46 -4.00
C ALA A 37 22.51 9.48 -2.92
N LEU A 38 21.20 9.58 -2.60
CA LEU A 38 20.74 10.44 -1.51
C LEU A 38 21.27 9.98 -0.16
N ILE A 39 21.28 8.67 0.12
CA ILE A 39 21.84 8.12 1.38
C ILE A 39 23.32 8.47 1.52
N GLU A 40 24.09 8.28 0.44
CA GLU A 40 25.51 8.63 0.41
C GLU A 40 25.73 10.14 0.60
N GLY A 41 24.97 10.96 -0.13
CA GLY A 41 25.08 12.42 -0.06
C GLY A 41 24.63 13.03 1.27
N LEU A 42 23.76 12.33 1.99
CA LEU A 42 23.28 12.75 3.32
C LEU A 42 24.07 12.11 4.48
N TYR A 43 25.14 11.37 4.17
CA TYR A 43 25.97 10.78 5.21
C TYR A 43 26.53 11.85 6.15
N GLY A 44 26.28 11.70 7.45
CA GLY A 44 26.67 12.68 8.46
C GLY A 44 25.75 13.90 8.59
N TYR A 45 24.64 13.97 7.81
CA TYR A 45 23.64 15.01 7.98
C TYR A 45 23.01 14.92 9.37
N LYS A 46 22.98 16.06 10.09
CA LYS A 46 22.33 16.17 11.40
C LYS A 46 20.88 16.56 11.20
N ASP A 47 19.97 15.81 11.82
CA ASP A 47 18.55 16.17 11.84
C ASP A 47 18.36 17.54 12.49
N MET A 48 17.98 18.52 11.67
CA MET A 48 17.67 19.89 12.11
C MET A 48 16.17 20.11 12.39
N HIS A 49 15.38 19.05 12.33
CA HIS A 49 13.92 19.11 12.43
C HIS A 49 13.36 18.46 13.70
N ALA A 50 14.17 18.37 14.76
CA ALA A 50 13.77 17.73 16.01
C ALA A 50 12.46 18.27 16.59
N ASP A 51 12.26 19.60 16.54
CA ASP A 51 11.02 20.25 17.02
C ASP A 51 9.82 19.88 16.16
N TRP A 52 10.00 19.79 14.84
CA TRP A 52 8.95 19.31 13.93
C TRP A 52 8.61 17.85 14.18
N ASN A 53 9.61 17.01 14.35
CA ASN A 53 9.42 15.60 14.66
C ASN A 53 8.66 15.40 15.99
N LYS A 54 8.93 16.24 16.97
CA LYS A 54 8.18 16.26 18.23
C LYS A 54 6.72 16.67 18.00
N THR A 55 6.50 17.78 17.29
CA THR A 55 5.15 18.26 16.93
C THR A 55 4.38 17.20 16.17
N TYR A 56 4.98 16.58 15.16
CA TYR A 56 4.36 15.48 14.40
C TYR A 56 3.99 14.30 15.30
N SER A 57 4.89 13.91 16.21
CA SER A 57 4.64 12.82 17.15
C SER A 57 3.48 13.11 18.09
N GLU A 58 3.33 14.37 18.52
CA GLU A 58 2.20 14.82 19.34
C GLU A 58 0.89 14.79 18.55
N TYR A 59 0.89 15.26 17.29
CA TYR A 59 -0.27 15.15 16.40
C TYR A 59 -0.67 13.69 16.19
N ARG A 60 0.28 12.82 15.92
CA ARG A 60 0.04 11.38 15.74
C ARG A 60 -0.58 10.73 17.00
N LYS A 61 -0.19 11.16 18.19
CA LYS A 61 -0.79 10.70 19.45
C LYS A 61 -2.21 11.22 19.63
N ARG A 62 -2.53 12.42 19.16
CA ARG A 62 -3.86 13.04 19.24
C ARG A 62 -4.82 12.53 18.16
N CYS A 63 -4.33 12.39 16.93
CA CYS A 63 -5.07 11.80 15.82
C CYS A 63 -5.18 10.28 16.01
N LYS A 64 -5.84 9.88 17.08
CA LYS A 64 -6.29 8.50 17.18
C LYS A 64 -7.49 8.38 16.26
N CYS A 65 -7.31 7.77 15.11
CA CYS A 65 -8.41 7.15 14.38
C CYS A 65 -8.95 6.01 15.27
N LYS A 66 -9.49 6.39 16.43
CA LYS A 66 -10.14 5.47 17.35
C LYS A 66 -11.47 5.15 16.74
N THR A 67 -11.47 4.05 16.07
CA THR A 67 -12.71 3.37 15.77
C THR A 67 -12.96 2.43 16.94
N ASP A 68 -14.09 2.54 17.53
CA ASP A 68 -14.60 1.48 18.39
C ASP A 68 -14.84 0.28 17.49
N ILE A 69 -13.87 -0.63 17.48
CA ILE A 69 -13.89 -1.81 16.60
C ILE A 69 -14.93 -2.85 17.04
N ASP A 70 -15.53 -2.67 18.20
CA ASP A 70 -16.54 -3.58 18.75
C ASP A 70 -17.98 -3.09 18.52
N LEU A 71 -18.14 -2.03 17.71
CA LEU A 71 -19.47 -1.53 17.32
C LEU A 71 -20.29 -2.58 16.55
N LYS A 72 -21.59 -2.52 16.75
CA LYS A 72 -22.57 -3.27 15.95
C LYS A 72 -23.43 -2.27 15.16
N PRO A 73 -23.61 -2.47 13.84
CA PRO A 73 -23.03 -3.54 13.00
C PRO A 73 -21.51 -3.49 12.91
N ILE A 74 -20.89 -4.60 12.48
CA ILE A 74 -19.44 -4.72 12.35
C ILE A 74 -18.92 -3.61 11.42
N VAL A 75 -17.96 -2.87 11.91
CA VAL A 75 -17.32 -1.80 11.14
C VAL A 75 -16.16 -2.36 10.28
N PRO A 76 -15.87 -1.77 9.10
CA PRO A 76 -14.82 -2.26 8.20
C PRO A 76 -13.44 -2.37 8.87
N GLN A 77 -13.13 -1.46 9.78
CA GLN A 77 -11.87 -1.47 10.53
C GLN A 77 -11.69 -2.74 11.37
N LYS A 78 -12.76 -3.35 11.85
CA LYS A 78 -12.68 -4.62 12.59
C LYS A 78 -12.15 -5.74 11.72
N ILE A 79 -12.56 -5.79 10.46
CA ILE A 79 -12.09 -6.79 9.49
C ILE A 79 -10.57 -6.61 9.29
N ILE A 80 -10.12 -5.38 9.02
CA ILE A 80 -8.69 -5.11 8.83
C ILE A 80 -7.89 -5.40 10.10
N TYR A 81 -8.44 -5.10 11.27
CA TYR A 81 -7.81 -5.42 12.54
C TYR A 81 -7.58 -6.93 12.71
N GLU A 82 -8.57 -7.76 12.37
CA GLU A 82 -8.41 -9.22 12.46
C GLU A 82 -7.41 -9.74 11.41
N ILE A 83 -7.39 -9.18 10.21
CA ILE A 83 -6.37 -9.49 9.18
C ILE A 83 -4.98 -9.13 9.69
N ASN A 84 -4.80 -7.97 10.32
CA ASN A 84 -3.52 -7.59 10.92
C ASN A 84 -3.04 -8.59 11.96
N ARG A 85 -3.94 -9.08 12.82
CA ARG A 85 -3.60 -10.12 13.81
C ARG A 85 -3.08 -11.41 13.16
N LEU A 86 -3.54 -11.73 11.96
CA LEU A 86 -3.05 -12.87 11.19
C LEU A 86 -1.69 -12.55 10.55
N ILE A 87 -1.53 -11.38 9.95
CA ILE A 87 -0.27 -10.90 9.36
C ILE A 87 0.83 -10.85 10.41
N ASP A 88 0.55 -10.29 11.59
CA ASP A 88 1.53 -10.16 12.69
C ASP A 88 1.99 -11.53 13.23
N LYS A 89 1.22 -12.59 12.99
CA LYS A 89 1.57 -13.97 13.35
C LYS A 89 2.24 -14.75 12.23
N ASN A 90 1.89 -14.43 11.00
CA ASN A 90 2.39 -15.10 9.80
C ASN A 90 2.77 -14.06 8.75
N ASP A 91 4.04 -13.72 8.72
CA ASP A 91 4.61 -12.71 7.84
C ASP A 91 4.57 -13.12 6.34
N ASP A 92 4.28 -14.39 6.02
CA ASP A 92 4.15 -14.90 4.65
C ASP A 92 2.77 -14.66 4.02
N MET A 93 1.87 -13.96 4.70
CA MET A 93 0.58 -13.61 4.12
C MET A 93 0.71 -12.51 3.07
N ILE A 94 -0.08 -12.65 2.01
CA ILE A 94 -0.25 -11.63 0.97
C ILE A 94 -1.70 -11.16 1.00
N VAL A 95 -1.90 -9.86 0.96
CA VAL A 95 -3.24 -9.26 0.92
C VAL A 95 -3.40 -8.51 -0.39
N THR A 96 -4.50 -8.76 -1.10
CA THR A 96 -4.89 -8.00 -2.27
C THR A 96 -6.16 -7.21 -2.00
N THR A 97 -6.37 -6.10 -2.69
CA THR A 97 -7.64 -5.38 -2.64
C THR A 97 -8.21 -5.13 -4.02
N ASP A 98 -9.51 -5.10 -4.09
CA ASP A 98 -10.20 -4.47 -5.21
C ASP A 98 -10.24 -2.95 -5.02
N VAL A 99 -10.94 -2.24 -5.87
CA VAL A 99 -11.08 -0.79 -5.84
C VAL A 99 -12.38 -0.38 -5.16
N GLY A 100 -12.31 0.66 -4.32
CA GLY A 100 -13.45 1.20 -3.58
C GLY A 100 -13.15 1.40 -2.10
N GLN A 101 -14.18 1.39 -1.28
CA GLN A 101 -14.01 1.58 0.19
C GLN A 101 -13.14 0.48 0.82
N ASN A 102 -13.22 -0.75 0.33
CA ASN A 102 -12.36 -1.86 0.75
C ASN A 102 -10.87 -1.51 0.62
N GLN A 103 -10.48 -0.92 -0.50
CA GLN A 103 -9.12 -0.46 -0.76
C GLN A 103 -8.71 0.67 0.22
N MET A 104 -9.60 1.66 0.40
CA MET A 104 -9.33 2.78 1.31
C MET A 104 -9.12 2.30 2.75
N TRP A 105 -9.95 1.40 3.23
CA TRP A 105 -9.81 0.84 4.57
C TRP A 105 -8.53 0.02 4.72
N ALA A 106 -8.19 -0.81 3.74
CA ALA A 106 -6.95 -1.57 3.74
C ALA A 106 -5.72 -0.64 3.71
N MET A 107 -5.66 0.33 2.79
CA MET A 107 -4.55 1.28 2.70
C MET A 107 -4.36 2.12 3.96
N HIS A 108 -5.43 2.33 4.74
CA HIS A 108 -5.37 3.15 5.94
C HIS A 108 -4.96 2.37 7.19
N TYR A 109 -5.34 1.10 7.30
CA TYR A 109 -5.22 0.35 8.54
C TYR A 109 -4.42 -0.96 8.42
N LEU A 110 -4.09 -1.45 7.21
CA LEU A 110 -3.37 -2.70 7.06
C LEU A 110 -1.90 -2.55 7.48
N HIS A 111 -1.41 -3.51 8.23
CA HIS A 111 0.01 -3.64 8.53
C HIS A 111 0.73 -4.27 7.33
N VAL A 112 1.79 -3.62 6.86
CA VAL A 112 2.62 -4.13 5.77
C VAL A 112 4.07 -4.13 6.24
N HIS A 113 4.65 -5.31 6.38
CA HIS A 113 6.00 -5.49 6.93
C HIS A 113 7.04 -5.73 5.84
N ARG A 114 6.61 -6.18 4.64
CA ARG A 114 7.51 -6.57 3.55
C ARG A 114 7.04 -6.05 2.21
N PRO A 115 7.97 -5.83 1.26
CA PRO A 115 7.62 -5.55 -0.13
C PRO A 115 6.74 -6.66 -0.72
N ARG A 116 5.75 -6.28 -1.54
CA ARG A 116 4.80 -7.18 -2.23
C ARG A 116 3.87 -7.98 -1.30
N GLN A 117 3.78 -7.64 -0.03
CA GLN A 117 2.82 -8.20 0.90
C GLN A 117 1.41 -7.63 0.68
N PHE A 118 1.31 -6.42 0.15
CA PHE A 118 0.07 -5.76 -0.20
C PHE A 118 0.05 -5.39 -1.69
N LEU A 119 -0.99 -5.85 -2.39
CA LEU A 119 -1.18 -5.62 -3.82
C LEU A 119 -2.51 -4.90 -4.05
N SER A 120 -2.47 -3.79 -4.75
CA SER A 120 -3.64 -2.96 -5.01
C SER A 120 -3.50 -2.23 -6.35
N SER A 121 -4.61 -1.99 -7.05
CA SER A 121 -4.62 -1.19 -8.27
C SER A 121 -4.50 0.29 -7.92
N GLY A 122 -3.27 0.76 -7.71
CA GLY A 122 -2.99 2.12 -7.24
C GLY A 122 -2.93 3.18 -8.34
N SER A 123 -2.72 2.81 -9.59
CA SER A 123 -2.58 3.75 -10.71
C SER A 123 -3.93 4.04 -11.36
N PHE A 124 -4.52 3.07 -12.02
CA PHE A 124 -5.78 3.25 -12.76
C PHE A 124 -7.03 2.99 -11.91
N GLY A 125 -6.90 2.38 -10.75
CA GLY A 125 -8.05 2.04 -9.92
C GLY A 125 -9.02 1.11 -10.65
N THR A 126 -8.50 0.04 -11.24
CA THR A 126 -9.29 -0.90 -12.04
C THR A 126 -10.12 -1.80 -11.14
N MET A 127 -11.44 -1.69 -11.19
CA MET A 127 -12.35 -2.60 -10.52
C MET A 127 -12.23 -4.03 -11.10
N GLY A 128 -12.38 -5.04 -10.25
CA GLY A 128 -12.14 -6.43 -10.63
C GLY A 128 -10.68 -6.85 -10.53
N PHE A 129 -9.80 -6.02 -9.97
CA PHE A 129 -8.39 -6.36 -9.76
C PHE A 129 -8.18 -7.36 -8.60
N GLY A 130 -9.00 -7.29 -7.57
CA GLY A 130 -8.77 -7.98 -6.29
C GLY A 130 -8.61 -9.49 -6.43
N LEU A 131 -9.65 -10.18 -6.90
CA LEU A 131 -9.65 -11.65 -7.00
C LEU A 131 -8.61 -12.17 -8.00
N PRO A 132 -8.50 -11.67 -9.24
CA PRO A 132 -7.48 -12.16 -10.18
C PRO A 132 -6.05 -11.93 -9.67
N SER A 133 -5.79 -10.82 -9.00
CA SER A 133 -4.47 -10.57 -8.42
C SER A 133 -4.16 -11.51 -7.25
N ALA A 134 -5.17 -11.91 -6.47
CA ALA A 134 -5.00 -12.91 -5.42
C ALA A 134 -4.64 -14.29 -6.00
N ILE A 135 -5.35 -14.70 -7.04
CA ILE A 135 -5.06 -15.97 -7.76
C ILE A 135 -3.64 -15.93 -8.34
N GLY A 136 -3.26 -14.81 -8.98
CA GLY A 136 -1.90 -14.62 -9.50
C GLY A 136 -0.83 -14.63 -8.41
N ALA A 137 -1.11 -14.01 -7.25
CA ALA A 137 -0.22 -14.05 -6.10
C ALA A 137 -0.06 -15.46 -5.55
N LYS A 138 -1.14 -16.23 -5.49
CA LYS A 138 -1.13 -17.64 -5.06
C LYS A 138 -0.34 -18.53 -6.03
N ALA A 139 -0.50 -18.33 -7.34
CA ALA A 139 0.29 -19.03 -8.34
C ALA A 139 1.79 -18.72 -8.23
N ALA A 140 2.14 -17.46 -7.97
CA ALA A 140 3.53 -17.03 -7.80
C ALA A 140 4.15 -17.47 -6.47
N LYS A 141 3.32 -17.71 -5.44
CA LYS A 141 3.70 -18.07 -4.07
C LYS A 141 2.76 -19.11 -3.51
N PRO A 142 2.89 -20.38 -3.97
CA PRO A 142 1.94 -21.44 -3.62
C PRO A 142 1.83 -21.74 -2.11
N ASP A 143 2.90 -21.52 -1.37
CA ASP A 143 2.94 -21.80 0.07
C ASP A 143 2.37 -20.66 0.93
N ASN A 144 2.21 -19.46 0.33
CA ASN A 144 1.72 -18.30 1.06
C ASN A 144 0.18 -18.36 1.23
N THR A 145 -0.30 -17.87 2.36
CA THR A 145 -1.72 -17.56 2.51
C THR A 145 -2.03 -16.26 1.78
N VAL A 146 -3.02 -16.29 0.89
CA VAL A 146 -3.45 -15.10 0.13
C VAL A 146 -4.88 -14.76 0.50
N ILE A 147 -5.10 -13.50 0.91
CA ILE A 147 -6.42 -12.96 1.23
C ILE A 147 -6.74 -11.83 0.25
N THR A 148 -7.95 -11.82 -0.28
CA THR A 148 -8.45 -10.67 -1.06
C THR A 148 -9.56 -9.95 -0.32
N ILE A 149 -9.48 -8.62 -0.25
CA ILE A 149 -10.51 -7.76 0.30
C ILE A 149 -11.20 -7.07 -0.87
N THR A 150 -12.41 -7.49 -1.16
CA THR A 150 -13.14 -6.99 -2.32
C THR A 150 -14.53 -6.49 -1.92
N GLY A 151 -15.03 -5.50 -2.63
CA GLY A 151 -16.41 -5.07 -2.53
C GLY A 151 -17.31 -5.91 -3.45
N ASP A 152 -18.61 -5.80 -3.23
CA ASP A 152 -19.64 -6.49 -4.02
C ASP A 152 -19.53 -6.22 -5.53
N GLY A 153 -19.36 -4.94 -5.91
CA GLY A 153 -19.26 -4.56 -7.32
C GLY A 153 -18.01 -5.09 -8.01
N GLY A 154 -16.84 -4.97 -7.38
CA GLY A 154 -15.58 -5.49 -7.93
C GLY A 154 -15.59 -7.01 -8.03
N PHE A 155 -16.09 -7.69 -6.99
CA PHE A 155 -16.23 -9.15 -7.00
C PHE A 155 -17.17 -9.64 -8.09
N GLN A 156 -18.33 -8.98 -8.26
CA GLN A 156 -19.30 -9.36 -9.28
C GLN A 156 -18.74 -9.29 -10.70
N MET A 157 -17.81 -8.38 -10.97
CA MET A 157 -17.21 -8.23 -12.29
C MET A 157 -16.31 -9.40 -12.69
N VAL A 158 -15.78 -10.15 -11.71
CA VAL A 158 -14.72 -11.16 -11.92
C VAL A 158 -14.97 -12.47 -11.15
N GLN A 159 -16.17 -12.66 -10.61
CA GLN A 159 -16.50 -13.86 -9.82
C GLN A 159 -16.31 -15.18 -10.58
N GLN A 160 -16.38 -15.16 -11.93
CA GLN A 160 -16.10 -16.33 -12.76
C GLN A 160 -14.67 -16.85 -12.59
N GLU A 161 -13.73 -16.01 -12.12
CA GLU A 161 -12.34 -16.42 -11.86
C GLU A 161 -12.21 -17.39 -10.67
N LEU A 162 -13.28 -17.57 -9.88
CA LEU A 162 -13.32 -18.65 -8.89
C LEU A 162 -13.20 -20.03 -9.57
N ALA A 163 -13.69 -20.17 -10.81
CA ALA A 163 -13.50 -21.40 -11.57
C ALA A 163 -12.02 -21.65 -11.89
N THR A 164 -11.27 -20.61 -12.23
CA THR A 164 -9.81 -20.66 -12.43
C THR A 164 -9.10 -21.07 -11.14
N SER A 165 -9.47 -20.45 -10.01
CA SER A 165 -8.90 -20.78 -8.69
C SER A 165 -9.08 -22.26 -8.35
N VAL A 166 -10.27 -22.81 -8.62
CA VAL A 166 -10.58 -24.23 -8.37
C VAL A 166 -9.86 -25.16 -9.37
N ALA A 167 -9.90 -24.83 -10.66
CA ALA A 167 -9.31 -25.66 -11.71
C ALA A 167 -7.79 -25.79 -11.58
N GLU A 168 -7.13 -24.75 -11.14
CA GLU A 168 -5.66 -24.69 -10.99
C GLU A 168 -5.17 -24.97 -9.57
N ASP A 169 -6.07 -25.38 -8.65
CA ASP A 169 -5.76 -25.60 -7.23
C ASP A 169 -5.02 -24.43 -6.57
N LEU A 170 -5.55 -23.23 -6.80
CA LEU A 170 -5.00 -21.96 -6.26
C LEU A 170 -5.93 -21.38 -5.19
N PRO A 171 -5.98 -21.96 -3.98
CA PRO A 171 -6.90 -21.53 -2.94
C PRO A 171 -6.56 -20.10 -2.43
N VAL A 172 -7.57 -19.23 -2.45
CA VAL A 172 -7.53 -17.86 -1.91
C VAL A 172 -8.69 -17.65 -0.94
N ILE A 173 -8.53 -16.71 -0.01
CA ILE A 173 -9.54 -16.33 1.00
C ILE A 173 -10.14 -14.99 0.63
#